data_1f2a63c2ad8fb1e65868cd18f806686a
#
_entry.id   1f2a63c2ad8fb1e65868cd18f806686a
#
_cell.length_a   1.000
_cell.length_b   1.000
_cell.length_c   1.000
_cell.angle_alpha   90.00
_cell.angle_beta   90.00
_cell.angle_gamma   90.00
#
_symmetry.space_group_name_H-M   'P 1'
#
loop_
_entity.id
_entity.type
_entity.pdbx_description
1 polymer ?
#
loop_
_entity_poly.entity_id
_entity_poly.type
_entity_poly.pdbx_seq_one_letter_code
_entity_poly.pdbx_strand_id
1 'polypeptide(L)'
;MKKSKKFGLIGKNIDYSFSKKYFSEKFKKENLDCTYSNFDVVNISEIESILQNNSISGYNVTIPYKEEIIKFLDEIDEVAKDIGAVNSIKKIDNKNIGFN
;
A
#
# COMPACT_ATOMS: atom_id res chain seq x y z
N MET A 1 8.67 15.27 -18.61
CA MET A 1 7.72 15.54 -17.49
C MET A 1 7.74 14.38 -16.49
N LYS A 2 8.13 14.66 -15.26
CA LYS A 2 8.12 13.62 -14.22
C LYS A 2 6.70 13.37 -13.79
N LYS A 3 6.27 12.09 -13.83
CA LYS A 3 4.97 11.73 -13.27
C LYS A 3 5.10 11.68 -11.75
N SER A 4 4.23 12.41 -11.09
CA SER A 4 4.08 12.32 -9.64
C SER A 4 3.55 10.93 -9.27
N LYS A 5 4.20 10.26 -8.31
CA LYS A 5 3.75 8.95 -7.82
C LYS A 5 3.26 9.08 -6.39
N LYS A 6 2.18 8.38 -6.10
CA LYS A 6 1.58 8.37 -4.77
C LYS A 6 1.62 6.96 -4.21
N PHE A 7 2.03 6.86 -2.95
CA PHE A 7 2.10 5.60 -2.21
C PHE A 7 1.39 5.75 -0.88
N GLY A 8 1.08 4.65 -0.25
CA GLY A 8 0.41 4.70 1.04
C GLY A 8 0.63 3.49 1.92
N LEU A 9 0.27 3.64 3.18
CA LEU A 9 0.26 2.58 4.16
C LEU A 9 -1.18 2.26 4.54
N ILE A 10 -1.56 1.00 4.44
CA ILE A 10 -2.88 0.52 4.85
C ILE A 10 -2.73 -0.22 6.18
N GLY A 11 -3.48 0.18 7.18
CA GLY A 11 -3.48 -0.46 8.49
C GLY A 11 -4.51 0.18 9.39
N LYS A 12 -4.50 -0.21 10.67
CA LYS A 12 -5.41 0.35 11.68
C LYS A 12 -4.58 0.92 12.80
N ASN A 13 -4.95 2.11 13.27
CA ASN A 13 -4.21 2.84 14.32
C ASN A 13 -2.77 3.12 13.90
N ILE A 14 -2.58 3.61 12.69
CA ILE A 14 -1.25 3.78 12.09
C ILE A 14 -0.74 5.21 12.13
N ASP A 15 -1.40 6.12 12.84
CA ASP A 15 -0.96 7.52 12.93
C ASP A 15 0.44 7.66 13.52
N TYR A 16 0.87 6.69 14.31
CA TYR A 16 2.20 6.65 14.91
C TYR A 16 3.22 5.88 14.08
N SER A 17 2.84 5.44 12.89
CA SER A 17 3.73 4.68 12.02
C SER A 17 4.88 5.55 11.52
N PHE A 18 6.09 5.00 11.52
CA PHE A 18 7.26 5.67 10.98
C PHE A 18 7.29 5.69 9.45
N SER A 19 6.49 4.86 8.79
CA SER A 19 6.56 4.69 7.34
C SER A 19 6.31 5.98 6.58
N LYS A 20 5.27 6.74 6.95
CA LYS A 20 4.96 8.00 6.29
C LYS A 20 6.11 8.99 6.40
N LYS A 21 6.64 9.15 7.61
CA LYS A 21 7.75 10.09 7.86
C LYS A 21 9.00 9.62 7.12
N TYR A 22 9.33 8.35 7.24
CA TYR A 22 10.51 7.76 6.60
C TYR A 22 10.50 7.97 5.09
N PHE A 23 9.42 7.56 4.42
CA PHE A 23 9.34 7.65 2.98
C PHE A 23 9.23 9.10 2.48
N SER A 24 8.51 9.95 3.21
CA SER A 24 8.40 11.36 2.84
C SER A 24 9.76 12.04 2.89
N GLU A 25 10.56 11.78 3.92
CA GLU A 25 11.91 12.32 4.04
C GLU A 25 12.84 11.75 2.97
N LYS A 26 12.72 10.45 2.67
CA LYS A 26 13.52 9.80 1.65
C LYS A 26 13.24 10.37 0.27
N PHE A 27 11.97 10.55 -0.08
CA PHE A 27 11.57 11.13 -1.35
C PHE A 27 12.12 12.55 -1.50
N LYS A 28 12.06 13.33 -0.44
CA LYS A 28 12.57 14.70 -0.43
C LYS A 28 14.10 14.71 -0.59
N LYS A 29 14.79 13.86 0.16
CA LYS A 29 16.24 13.76 0.13
C LYS A 29 16.76 13.33 -1.22
N GLU A 30 16.08 12.38 -1.87
CA GLU A 30 16.44 11.87 -3.19
C GLU A 30 15.83 12.68 -4.33
N ASN A 31 15.16 13.78 -4.01
CA ASN A 31 14.53 14.68 -4.98
C ASN A 31 13.54 13.95 -5.90
N LEU A 32 12.76 13.05 -5.34
CA LEU A 32 11.73 12.30 -6.05
C LEU A 32 10.38 12.97 -5.91
N ASP A 33 9.64 13.06 -7.02
CA ASP A 33 8.28 13.60 -7.01
C ASP A 33 7.28 12.51 -6.59
N CYS A 34 7.35 12.13 -5.33
CA CYS A 34 6.52 11.08 -4.74
C CYS A 34 5.93 11.56 -3.42
N THR A 35 4.75 11.05 -3.10
CA THR A 35 4.11 11.30 -1.81
C THR A 35 3.76 9.98 -1.14
N TYR A 36 3.65 10.02 0.18
CA TYR A 36 3.29 8.86 0.98
C TYR A 36 2.23 9.26 1.99
N SER A 37 1.14 8.54 2.02
CA SER A 37 0.00 8.84 2.90
C SER A 37 -0.38 7.65 3.75
N ASN A 38 -0.92 7.91 4.94
CA ASN A 38 -1.50 6.86 5.77
C ASN A 38 -2.97 6.69 5.42
N PHE A 39 -3.38 5.44 5.20
CA PHE A 39 -4.78 5.06 5.06
C PHE A 39 -5.16 4.27 6.31
N ASP A 40 -5.63 4.99 7.32
CA ASP A 40 -6.04 4.39 8.59
C ASP A 40 -7.43 3.79 8.41
N VAL A 41 -7.50 2.48 8.34
CA VAL A 41 -8.73 1.74 8.00
C VAL A 41 -9.29 1.12 9.27
N VAL A 42 -10.44 1.62 9.70
CA VAL A 42 -11.15 1.08 10.86
C VAL A 42 -11.96 -0.14 10.48
N ASN A 43 -12.54 -0.14 9.29
CA ASN A 43 -13.42 -1.19 8.79
C ASN A 43 -12.87 -1.78 7.50
N ILE A 44 -12.74 -3.09 7.44
CA ILE A 44 -12.16 -3.80 6.29
C ILE A 44 -12.88 -3.45 4.96
N SER A 45 -14.15 -3.11 5.00
CA SER A 45 -14.91 -2.73 3.80
C SER A 45 -14.36 -1.47 3.11
N GLU A 46 -13.62 -0.63 3.82
CA GLU A 46 -13.03 0.59 3.26
C GLU A 46 -11.87 0.27 2.31
N ILE A 47 -11.26 -0.90 2.46
CA ILE A 47 -10.08 -1.29 1.66
C ILE A 47 -10.41 -1.38 0.19
N GLU A 48 -11.58 -1.89 -0.16
CA GLU A 48 -11.99 -2.01 -1.55
C GLU A 48 -11.97 -0.66 -2.27
N SER A 49 -12.55 0.37 -1.64
CA SER A 49 -12.54 1.73 -2.19
C SER A 49 -11.14 2.28 -2.35
N ILE A 50 -10.27 2.03 -1.36
CA ILE A 50 -8.87 2.49 -1.40
C ILE A 50 -8.14 1.85 -2.56
N LEU A 51 -8.32 0.55 -2.77
CA LEU A 51 -7.62 -0.18 -3.83
C LEU A 51 -8.14 0.16 -5.22
N GLN A 52 -9.36 0.67 -5.34
CA GLN A 52 -9.91 1.12 -6.63
C GLN A 52 -9.34 2.45 -7.08
N ASN A 53 -8.63 3.16 -6.21
CA ASN A 53 -8.04 4.45 -6.55
C ASN A 53 -6.80 4.27 -7.42
N ASN A 54 -6.96 4.46 -8.73
CA ASN A 54 -5.89 4.28 -9.70
C ASN A 54 -4.80 5.36 -9.65
N SER A 55 -5.00 6.41 -8.85
CA SER A 55 -3.96 7.44 -8.67
C SER A 55 -2.87 7.00 -7.70
N ILE A 56 -3.08 5.94 -6.93
CA ILE A 56 -2.08 5.40 -6.00
C ILE A 56 -1.31 4.28 -6.68
N SER A 57 0.01 4.42 -6.75
CA SER A 57 0.88 3.47 -7.47
C SER A 57 1.19 2.22 -6.67
N GLY A 58 1.17 2.30 -5.35
CA GLY A 58 1.44 1.16 -4.50
C GLY A 58 1.14 1.42 -3.04
N TYR A 59 1.11 0.34 -2.27
CA TYR A 59 0.81 0.38 -0.86
C TYR A 59 1.74 -0.54 -0.07
N ASN A 60 2.03 -0.16 1.16
CA ASN A 60 2.48 -1.10 2.17
C ASN A 60 1.28 -1.47 3.03
N VAL A 61 1.26 -2.68 3.56
CA VAL A 61 0.15 -3.18 4.38
C VAL A 61 0.71 -3.62 5.72
N THR A 62 0.04 -3.20 6.79
CA THR A 62 0.43 -3.57 8.14
C THR A 62 -0.76 -4.12 8.93
N ILE A 63 -0.56 -4.40 10.20
CA ILE A 63 -1.57 -4.96 11.10
C ILE A 63 -2.85 -4.11 11.09
N PRO A 64 -4.02 -4.75 11.06
CA PRO A 64 -4.31 -6.19 11.09
C PRO A 64 -4.65 -6.79 9.72
N TYR A 65 -4.32 -6.11 8.63
CA TYR A 65 -4.90 -6.40 7.31
C TYR A 65 -4.04 -7.26 6.38
N LYS A 66 -2.86 -7.69 6.81
CA LYS A 66 -1.94 -8.42 5.94
C LYS A 66 -2.52 -9.72 5.36
N GLU A 67 -3.39 -10.39 6.08
CA GLU A 67 -4.03 -11.62 5.63
C GLU A 67 -5.36 -11.33 4.93
N GLU A 68 -6.19 -10.51 5.56
CA GLU A 68 -7.54 -10.24 5.05
C GLU A 68 -7.54 -9.49 3.72
N ILE A 69 -6.51 -8.69 3.45
CA ILE A 69 -6.45 -7.89 2.23
C ILE A 69 -6.32 -8.75 0.97
N ILE A 70 -5.85 -10.00 1.10
CA ILE A 70 -5.65 -10.88 -0.03
C ILE A 70 -6.92 -11.06 -0.86
N LYS A 71 -8.08 -11.14 -0.21
CA LYS A 71 -9.34 -11.33 -0.91
C LYS A 71 -9.77 -10.15 -1.80
N PHE A 72 -9.14 -8.98 -1.62
CA PHE A 72 -9.43 -7.80 -2.43
C PHE A 72 -8.42 -7.60 -3.56
N LEU A 73 -7.40 -8.46 -3.66
CA LEU A 73 -6.34 -8.32 -4.65
C LEU A 73 -6.64 -9.15 -5.90
N ASP A 74 -6.12 -8.69 -7.03
CA ASP A 74 -6.29 -9.43 -8.30
C ASP A 74 -5.36 -10.62 -8.37
N GLU A 75 -4.12 -10.47 -7.88
CA GLU A 75 -3.11 -11.52 -7.88
C GLU A 75 -2.20 -11.35 -6.67
N ILE A 76 -1.53 -12.42 -6.26
CA ILE A 76 -0.47 -12.38 -5.26
C ILE A 76 0.70 -13.24 -5.75
N ASP A 77 1.93 -12.86 -5.35
CA ASP A 77 3.10 -13.62 -5.76
C ASP A 77 3.25 -14.92 -4.96
N GLU A 78 4.18 -15.79 -5.40
CA GLU A 78 4.38 -17.10 -4.78
C GLU A 78 4.76 -17.02 -3.30
N VAL A 79 5.59 -16.05 -2.92
CA VAL A 79 6.02 -15.89 -1.54
C VAL A 79 4.83 -15.50 -0.66
N ALA A 80 4.00 -14.58 -1.14
CA ALA A 80 2.79 -14.18 -0.42
C ALA A 80 1.82 -15.34 -0.27
N LYS A 81 1.69 -16.20 -1.29
CA LYS A 81 0.86 -17.40 -1.21
C LYS A 81 1.36 -18.36 -0.14
N ASP A 82 2.65 -18.62 -0.12
CA ASP A 82 3.25 -19.55 0.83
C ASP A 82 3.11 -19.08 2.26
N ILE A 83 3.27 -17.77 2.47
CA ILE A 83 3.15 -17.17 3.81
C ILE A 83 1.69 -16.97 4.22
N GLY A 84 0.82 -16.71 3.24
CA GLY A 84 -0.57 -16.39 3.50
C GLY A 84 -0.80 -14.97 3.96
N ALA A 85 0.10 -14.05 3.59
CA ALA A 85 0.03 -12.65 3.97
C ALA A 85 0.70 -11.76 2.94
N VAL A 86 0.21 -10.52 2.82
CA VAL A 86 0.72 -9.51 1.90
C VAL A 86 1.19 -8.30 2.70
N ASN A 87 2.39 -7.82 2.45
CA ASN A 87 2.91 -6.60 3.07
C ASN A 87 3.14 -5.45 2.10
N SER A 88 3.03 -5.69 0.81
CA SER A 88 3.08 -4.63 -0.19
C SER A 88 2.20 -4.95 -1.39
N ILE A 89 1.70 -3.90 -2.02
CA ILE A 89 0.82 -4.01 -3.18
C ILE A 89 1.36 -3.07 -4.24
N LYS A 90 1.47 -3.56 -5.48
CA LYS A 90 1.78 -2.73 -6.65
C LYS A 90 0.58 -2.68 -7.56
N LYS A 91 0.32 -1.51 -8.12
CA LYS A 91 -0.70 -1.35 -9.15
C LYS A 91 -0.02 -1.46 -10.50
N ILE A 92 -0.34 -2.51 -11.25
CA ILE A 92 0.23 -2.81 -12.56
C ILE A 92 -0.93 -3.04 -13.51
N ASP A 93 -1.02 -2.24 -14.58
CA ASP A 93 -2.10 -2.31 -15.58
C ASP A 93 -3.49 -2.30 -14.92
N ASN A 94 -3.67 -1.42 -13.93
CA ASN A 94 -4.90 -1.26 -13.14
C ASN A 94 -5.27 -2.49 -12.31
N LYS A 95 -4.34 -3.42 -12.13
CA LYS A 95 -4.51 -4.56 -11.23
C LYS A 95 -3.72 -4.38 -9.97
N ASN A 96 -4.28 -4.80 -8.85
CA ASN A 96 -3.62 -4.78 -7.56
C ASN A 96 -2.96 -6.13 -7.31
N ILE A 97 -1.63 -6.13 -7.27
CA ILE A 97 -0.83 -7.36 -7.11
C ILE A 97 -0.10 -7.31 -5.78
N GLY A 98 -0.30 -8.33 -4.97
CA GLY A 98 0.27 -8.42 -3.62
C GLY A 98 1.59 -9.18 -3.57
N PHE A 99 2.46 -8.71 -2.69
CA PHE A 99 3.81 -9.28 -2.47
C PHE A 99 4.10 -9.39 -0.97
N ASN A 100 5.07 -10.24 -0.67
CA ASN A 100 5.61 -10.32 0.67
C ASN A 100 7.12 -10.48 0.65
#